data_19132e6466f6b929c508af6e8351d813
#
_entry.id   19132e6466f6b929c508af6e8351d813
#
_cell.length_a   1.000
_cell.length_b   1.000
_cell.length_c   1.000
_cell.angle_alpha   90.00
_cell.angle_beta   90.00
_cell.angle_gamma   90.00
#
_symmetry.space_group_name_H-M   'P 1'
#
loop_
_entity.id
_entity.type
_entity.pdbx_description
1 polymer ?
#
loop_
_entity_poly.entity_id
_entity_poly.type
_entity_poly.pdbx_seq_one_letter_code
_entity_poly.pdbx_strand_id
1 'polypeptide(L)'
;LRALLESKLDDIPRYRQTARFVPFDLGRPVWADDPHFNVDYHVRHTALPSPGGDAELRLLVARLMSQQLDRARPLWEIWIVEGLDDDRWALVSKVHHAMVDGVSGAELLATMLDVSPDVVEPIPSAWSPRPAPGNVELATEAGADLVRSPYEQVRALRAATRVPRQALDHLKEIGAGLSSLTGVLSATPKSSLNGPIGPHRRYVWTSVSVDDIKKVRGALGGSFNDVVLATVTRGFRALLRSRGESTDRVVRTLVPVSIRPRDDGEMATGDGTMENKVSAMFAELPVMLEDPG
;
A
#
# COMPACT_ATOMS: atom_id res chain seq x y z
N LEU A 1 -14.74 20.36 -0.39
CA LEU A 1 -13.77 19.25 -0.38
C LEU A 1 -13.05 19.08 -1.72
N ARG A 2 -13.77 19.00 -2.88
CA ARG A 2 -13.11 18.84 -4.20
C ARG A 2 -12.08 19.93 -4.48
N ALA A 3 -12.47 21.22 -4.39
CA ALA A 3 -11.55 22.34 -4.62
C ALA A 3 -10.34 22.33 -3.66
N LEU A 4 -10.58 21.92 -2.42
CA LEU A 4 -9.51 21.71 -1.44
C LEU A 4 -8.54 20.60 -1.89
N LEU A 5 -9.07 19.45 -2.30
CA LEU A 5 -8.22 18.36 -2.79
C LEU A 5 -7.41 18.78 -4.02
N GLU A 6 -8.04 19.53 -4.94
CA GLU A 6 -7.37 20.01 -6.16
C GLU A 6 -6.22 20.97 -5.84
N SER A 7 -6.38 21.87 -4.86
CA SER A 7 -5.32 22.79 -4.43
C SER A 7 -4.14 22.06 -3.76
N LYS A 8 -4.39 20.94 -3.08
CA LYS A 8 -3.35 20.12 -2.45
C LYS A 8 -2.54 19.26 -3.43
N LEU A 9 -3.02 19.10 -4.67
CA LEU A 9 -2.30 18.29 -5.68
C LEU A 9 -0.98 18.91 -6.12
N ASP A 10 -0.74 20.19 -5.88
CA ASP A 10 0.55 20.84 -6.17
C ASP A 10 1.65 20.32 -5.24
N ASP A 11 1.28 19.91 -4.02
CA ASP A 11 2.18 19.30 -3.04
C ASP A 11 2.43 17.81 -3.33
N ILE A 12 1.62 17.21 -4.22
CA ILE A 12 1.69 15.79 -4.54
C ILE A 12 1.73 15.57 -6.07
N PRO A 13 2.82 15.94 -6.75
CA PRO A 13 2.91 15.87 -8.23
C PRO A 13 2.59 14.48 -8.79
N ARG A 14 2.91 13.42 -8.05
CA ARG A 14 2.64 12.02 -8.42
C ARG A 14 1.15 11.75 -8.72
N TYR A 15 0.24 12.48 -8.10
CA TYR A 15 -1.19 12.34 -8.31
C TYR A 15 -1.68 12.84 -9.66
N ARG A 16 -0.83 13.58 -10.40
CA ARG A 16 -1.10 14.02 -11.77
C ARG A 16 -0.28 13.25 -12.82
N GLN A 17 0.40 12.17 -12.40
CA GLN A 17 1.30 11.40 -13.26
C GLN A 17 0.76 10.00 -13.56
N THR A 18 1.00 9.56 -14.78
CA THR A 18 0.75 8.20 -15.25
C THR A 18 2.04 7.40 -15.37
N ALA A 19 1.97 6.09 -15.22
CA ALA A 19 3.10 5.21 -15.47
C ALA A 19 3.24 4.93 -16.97
N ARG A 20 4.29 5.46 -17.60
CA ARG A 20 4.65 5.19 -19.00
C ARG A 20 5.58 3.98 -19.07
N PHE A 21 5.15 2.97 -19.80
CA PHE A 21 5.95 1.76 -19.99
C PHE A 21 6.94 1.95 -21.14
N VAL A 22 8.18 1.52 -20.92
CA VAL A 22 9.21 1.53 -21.94
C VAL A 22 8.88 0.48 -23.01
N PRO A 23 8.98 0.81 -24.30
CA PRO A 23 8.73 -0.15 -25.37
C PRO A 23 9.54 -1.45 -25.18
N PHE A 24 8.92 -2.58 -25.50
CA PHE A 24 9.52 -3.93 -25.40
C PHE A 24 9.96 -4.33 -23.97
N ASP A 25 9.44 -3.68 -22.94
CA ASP A 25 9.85 -3.90 -21.54
C ASP A 25 11.37 -3.73 -21.30
N LEU A 26 12.04 -2.90 -22.13
CA LEU A 26 13.49 -2.70 -22.04
C LEU A 26 13.94 -1.96 -20.78
N GLY A 27 13.04 -1.21 -20.14
CA GLY A 27 13.33 -0.44 -18.94
C GLY A 27 12.22 -0.46 -17.92
N ARG A 28 12.43 0.20 -16.78
CA ARG A 28 11.38 0.42 -15.78
C ARG A 28 10.37 1.44 -16.30
N PRO A 29 9.09 1.31 -15.93
CA PRO A 29 8.14 2.38 -16.20
C PRO A 29 8.62 3.69 -15.58
N VAL A 30 8.42 4.79 -16.30
CA VAL A 30 8.68 6.14 -15.82
C VAL A 30 7.38 6.86 -15.53
N TRP A 31 7.43 7.82 -14.62
CA TRP A 31 6.29 8.65 -14.32
C TRP A 31 6.31 9.88 -15.24
N ALA A 32 5.20 10.13 -15.92
CA ALA A 32 5.02 11.30 -16.79
C ALA A 32 3.72 12.00 -16.46
N ASP A 33 3.70 13.33 -16.58
CA ASP A 33 2.50 14.11 -16.34
C ASP A 33 1.38 13.69 -17.29
N ASP A 34 0.15 13.57 -16.78
CA ASP A 34 -1.02 13.27 -17.59
C ASP A 34 -1.53 14.56 -18.25
N PRO A 35 -1.43 14.73 -19.58
CA PRO A 35 -1.89 15.93 -20.25
C PRO A 35 -3.42 16.08 -20.23
N HIS A 36 -4.13 15.03 -19.87
CA HIS A 36 -5.59 14.99 -19.80
C HIS A 36 -6.09 14.77 -18.37
N PHE A 37 -5.25 15.15 -17.38
CA PHE A 37 -5.63 15.01 -15.98
C PHE A 37 -6.96 15.73 -15.72
N ASN A 38 -7.88 14.99 -15.09
CA ASN A 38 -9.18 15.52 -14.72
C ASN A 38 -9.52 15.07 -13.30
N VAL A 39 -9.58 16.01 -12.37
CA VAL A 39 -9.87 15.73 -10.97
C VAL A 39 -11.24 15.08 -10.77
N ASP A 40 -12.24 15.37 -11.62
CA ASP A 40 -13.59 14.79 -11.54
C ASP A 40 -13.62 13.28 -11.81
N TYR A 41 -12.62 12.78 -12.52
CA TYR A 41 -12.46 11.33 -12.67
C TYR A 41 -12.00 10.68 -11.38
N HIS A 42 -11.16 11.36 -10.63
CA HIS A 42 -10.47 10.83 -9.46
C HIS A 42 -11.24 11.06 -8.15
N VAL A 43 -11.91 12.20 -8.02
CA VAL A 43 -12.74 12.55 -6.85
C VAL A 43 -14.19 12.25 -7.18
N ARG A 44 -14.68 11.14 -6.64
CA ARG A 44 -15.99 10.59 -6.96
C ARG A 44 -16.93 10.71 -5.78
N HIS A 45 -18.21 10.83 -6.08
CA HIS A 45 -19.28 10.95 -5.09
C HIS A 45 -20.26 9.80 -5.20
N THR A 46 -20.68 9.24 -4.09
CA THR A 46 -21.68 8.17 -4.02
C THR A 46 -22.42 8.23 -2.67
N ALA A 47 -23.51 7.47 -2.58
CA ALA A 47 -24.24 7.34 -1.34
C ALA A 47 -24.51 5.88 -1.01
N LEU A 48 -24.67 5.58 0.29
CA LEU A 48 -25.10 4.26 0.74
C LEU A 48 -26.64 4.12 0.60
N PRO A 49 -27.13 2.91 0.32
CA PRO A 49 -28.53 2.62 0.47
C PRO A 49 -28.93 2.62 1.96
N SER A 50 -30.19 2.96 2.26
CA SER A 50 -30.72 2.81 3.61
C SER A 50 -30.57 1.35 4.12
N PRO A 51 -30.18 1.13 5.39
CA PRO A 51 -30.08 2.10 6.48
C PRO A 51 -28.76 2.88 6.55
N GLY A 52 -27.74 2.59 5.73
CA GLY A 52 -26.47 3.32 5.70
C GLY A 52 -25.52 2.94 6.85
N GLY A 53 -25.64 1.75 7.37
CA GLY A 53 -24.80 1.28 8.46
C GLY A 53 -23.45 0.70 8.00
N ASP A 54 -22.74 0.15 8.95
CA ASP A 54 -21.42 -0.47 8.74
C ASP A 54 -21.45 -1.59 7.69
N ALA A 55 -22.56 -2.33 7.58
CA ALA A 55 -22.68 -3.43 6.63
C ALA A 55 -22.69 -2.91 5.19
N GLU A 56 -23.44 -1.87 4.91
CA GLU A 56 -23.53 -1.22 3.59
C GLU A 56 -22.19 -0.59 3.21
N LEU A 57 -21.54 0.08 4.17
CA LEU A 57 -20.22 0.68 3.92
C LEU A 57 -19.17 -0.40 3.62
N ARG A 58 -19.13 -1.49 4.38
CA ARG A 58 -18.21 -2.62 4.13
C ARG A 58 -18.39 -3.22 2.73
N LEU A 59 -19.64 -3.39 2.29
CA LEU A 59 -19.96 -3.91 0.96
C LEU A 59 -19.51 -2.95 -0.13
N LEU A 60 -19.74 -1.64 0.03
CA LEU A 60 -19.29 -0.62 -0.91
C LEU A 60 -17.78 -0.63 -1.03
N VAL A 61 -17.05 -0.54 0.10
CA VAL A 61 -15.58 -0.54 0.11
C VAL A 61 -15.03 -1.82 -0.52
N ALA A 62 -15.58 -2.99 -0.18
CA ALA A 62 -15.17 -4.26 -0.78
C ALA A 62 -15.33 -4.25 -2.31
N ARG A 63 -16.42 -3.70 -2.83
CA ARG A 63 -16.66 -3.55 -4.27
C ARG A 63 -15.65 -2.60 -4.91
N LEU A 64 -15.42 -1.42 -4.33
CA LEU A 64 -14.45 -0.44 -4.83
C LEU A 64 -13.03 -1.03 -4.87
N MET A 65 -12.62 -1.74 -3.82
CA MET A 65 -11.30 -2.36 -3.73
C MET A 65 -11.15 -3.60 -4.64
N SER A 66 -12.24 -4.21 -5.09
CA SER A 66 -12.21 -5.30 -6.06
C SER A 66 -12.01 -4.82 -7.50
N GLN A 67 -12.31 -3.58 -7.80
CA GLN A 67 -12.12 -3.00 -9.13
C GLN A 67 -10.65 -2.60 -9.30
N GLN A 68 -10.09 -2.81 -10.47
CA GLN A 68 -8.74 -2.32 -10.79
C GLN A 68 -8.80 -0.84 -11.14
N LEU A 69 -7.73 -0.10 -10.79
CA LEU A 69 -7.53 1.26 -11.27
C LEU A 69 -7.20 1.24 -12.76
N ASP A 70 -7.69 2.24 -13.49
CA ASP A 70 -7.35 2.45 -14.90
C ASP A 70 -5.87 2.84 -15.03
N ARG A 71 -5.08 1.99 -15.68
CA ARG A 71 -3.64 2.22 -15.84
C ARG A 71 -3.28 3.29 -16.88
N ALA A 72 -4.25 3.76 -17.65
CA ALA A 72 -4.07 4.88 -18.56
C ALA A 72 -4.16 6.25 -17.86
N ARG A 73 -4.47 6.25 -16.56
CA ARG A 73 -4.66 7.45 -15.74
C ARG A 73 -3.78 7.40 -14.50
N PRO A 74 -3.64 8.50 -13.75
CA PRO A 74 -3.05 8.47 -12.41
C PRO A 74 -3.72 7.43 -11.52
N LEU A 75 -2.93 6.66 -10.79
CA LEU A 75 -3.37 5.40 -10.18
C LEU A 75 -3.98 5.61 -8.78
N TRP A 76 -4.98 6.47 -8.69
CA TRP A 76 -5.71 6.74 -7.46
C TRP A 76 -7.16 7.14 -7.70
N GLU A 77 -7.99 6.94 -6.69
CA GLU A 77 -9.38 7.41 -6.63
C GLU A 77 -9.71 7.77 -5.18
N ILE A 78 -10.45 8.84 -4.99
CA ILE A 78 -11.07 9.21 -3.71
C ILE A 78 -12.58 9.19 -3.89
N TRP A 79 -13.25 8.49 -2.99
CA TRP A 79 -14.70 8.40 -2.98
C TRP A 79 -15.26 9.09 -1.74
N ILE A 80 -16.12 10.07 -1.97
CA ILE A 80 -16.93 10.71 -0.93
C ILE A 80 -18.22 9.93 -0.84
N VAL A 81 -18.48 9.34 0.31
CA VAL A 81 -19.63 8.46 0.54
C VAL A 81 -20.56 9.12 1.52
N GLU A 82 -21.75 9.43 1.07
CA GLU A 82 -22.84 9.99 1.89
C GLU A 82 -23.86 8.91 2.28
N GLY A 83 -24.86 9.30 3.05
CA GLY A 83 -25.95 8.42 3.45
C GLY A 83 -25.57 7.40 4.52
N LEU A 84 -24.53 7.66 5.29
CA LEU A 84 -24.24 6.89 6.49
C LEU A 84 -25.26 7.27 7.58
N ASP A 85 -25.49 6.33 8.49
CA ASP A 85 -26.29 6.57 9.70
C ASP A 85 -25.68 7.74 10.52
N ASP A 86 -26.49 8.38 11.35
CA ASP A 86 -26.12 9.51 12.20
C ASP A 86 -25.54 10.73 11.44
N ASP A 87 -26.03 11.01 10.23
CA ASP A 87 -25.55 12.11 9.35
C ASP A 87 -24.04 12.08 9.10
N ARG A 88 -23.44 10.91 9.20
CA ARG A 88 -22.02 10.73 8.91
C ARG A 88 -21.77 10.59 7.40
N TRP A 89 -20.56 10.83 7.03
CA TRP A 89 -20.01 10.55 5.70
C TRP A 89 -18.66 9.86 5.83
N ALA A 90 -18.22 9.22 4.75
CA ALA A 90 -16.93 8.57 4.74
C ALA A 90 -16.10 9.00 3.53
N LEU A 91 -14.78 9.01 3.71
CA LEU A 91 -13.80 9.18 2.65
C LEU A 91 -13.12 7.83 2.43
N VAL A 92 -13.21 7.29 1.21
CA VAL A 92 -12.53 6.06 0.82
C VAL A 92 -11.43 6.42 -0.18
N SER A 93 -10.19 6.33 0.25
CA SER A 93 -9.02 6.54 -0.59
C SER A 93 -8.50 5.21 -1.12
N LYS A 94 -8.32 5.13 -2.44
CA LYS A 94 -7.79 3.97 -3.15
C LYS A 94 -6.60 4.41 -3.98
N VAL A 95 -5.43 3.89 -3.64
CA VAL A 95 -4.16 4.25 -4.28
C VAL A 95 -3.42 2.98 -4.66
N HIS A 96 -2.81 2.96 -5.84
CA HIS A 96 -1.97 1.85 -6.25
C HIS A 96 -0.67 1.85 -5.45
N HIS A 97 -0.23 0.68 -5.00
CA HIS A 97 0.98 0.55 -4.17
C HIS A 97 2.27 1.07 -4.84
N ALA A 98 2.31 1.15 -6.18
CA ALA A 98 3.43 1.76 -6.90
C ALA A 98 3.56 3.28 -6.67
N MET A 99 2.52 3.96 -6.19
CA MET A 99 2.54 5.41 -5.93
C MET A 99 2.97 5.75 -4.50
N VAL A 100 2.81 4.80 -3.59
CA VAL A 100 3.01 5.02 -2.14
C VAL A 100 3.68 3.79 -1.53
N ASP A 101 4.53 4.01 -0.54
CA ASP A 101 4.90 2.96 0.40
C ASP A 101 3.92 2.90 1.58
N GLY A 102 4.07 1.92 2.46
CA GLY A 102 3.15 1.72 3.57
C GLY A 102 3.07 2.89 4.58
N VAL A 103 4.10 3.72 4.67
CA VAL A 103 4.17 4.90 5.56
C VAL A 103 3.70 6.15 4.82
N SER A 104 4.17 6.34 3.59
CA SER A 104 3.81 7.48 2.74
C SER A 104 2.31 7.53 2.42
N GLY A 105 1.59 6.40 2.48
CA GLY A 105 0.15 6.38 2.28
C GLY A 105 -0.63 7.17 3.34
N ALA A 106 -0.22 7.09 4.61
CA ALA A 106 -0.82 7.86 5.68
C ALA A 106 -0.42 9.35 5.63
N GLU A 107 0.83 9.64 5.28
CA GLU A 107 1.33 11.00 5.09
C GLU A 107 0.62 11.70 3.92
N LEU A 108 0.37 11.00 2.82
CA LEU A 108 -0.40 11.51 1.70
C LEU A 108 -1.82 11.90 2.10
N LEU A 109 -2.48 11.04 2.89
CA LEU A 109 -3.81 11.36 3.38
C LEU A 109 -3.78 12.56 4.33
N ALA A 110 -2.75 12.67 5.18
CA ALA A 110 -2.54 13.81 6.05
C ALA A 110 -2.26 15.12 5.27
N THR A 111 -1.56 15.04 4.13
CA THR A 111 -1.35 16.20 3.26
C THR A 111 -2.65 16.67 2.59
N MET A 112 -3.53 15.72 2.26
CA MET A 112 -4.82 16.01 1.63
C MET A 112 -5.88 16.57 2.59
N LEU A 113 -5.73 16.35 3.90
CA LEU A 113 -6.66 16.78 4.93
C LEU A 113 -6.03 17.87 5.77
N ASP A 114 -6.80 18.88 6.11
CA ASP A 114 -6.36 19.91 7.04
C ASP A 114 -6.46 19.41 8.49
N VAL A 115 -5.56 19.87 9.34
CA VAL A 115 -5.55 19.53 10.78
C VAL A 115 -6.53 20.38 11.60
N SER A 116 -7.05 21.46 10.99
CA SER A 116 -8.06 22.35 11.59
C SER A 116 -9.37 22.27 10.81
N PRO A 117 -10.52 22.38 11.48
CA PRO A 117 -11.81 22.49 10.81
C PRO A 117 -12.01 23.86 10.14
N ASP A 118 -11.09 24.80 10.31
CA ASP A 118 -11.20 26.13 9.72
C ASP A 118 -11.09 26.04 8.20
N VAL A 119 -12.05 26.66 7.53
CA VAL A 119 -12.08 26.64 6.06
C VAL A 119 -11.02 27.61 5.53
N VAL A 120 -9.98 27.06 4.90
CA VAL A 120 -9.01 27.84 4.13
C VAL A 120 -9.50 27.89 2.68
N GLU A 121 -9.60 29.09 2.11
CA GLU A 121 -9.95 29.22 0.69
C GLU A 121 -8.87 28.53 -0.17
N PRO A 122 -9.25 27.56 -1.01
CA PRO A 122 -8.30 26.85 -1.84
C PRO A 122 -7.69 27.79 -2.88
N ILE A 123 -6.39 27.81 -2.99
CA ILE A 123 -5.64 28.57 -4.01
C ILE A 123 -5.72 27.77 -5.32
N PRO A 124 -6.21 28.39 -6.42
CA PRO A 124 -6.23 27.70 -7.70
C PRO A 124 -4.82 27.29 -8.15
N SER A 125 -4.69 26.03 -8.54
CA SER A 125 -3.42 25.52 -9.08
C SER A 125 -3.09 26.13 -10.44
N ALA A 126 -1.86 26.58 -10.61
CA ALA A 126 -1.30 27.04 -11.88
C ALA A 126 -0.57 25.91 -12.65
N TRP A 127 -0.76 24.66 -12.23
CA TRP A 127 -0.08 23.52 -12.84
C TRP A 127 -0.43 23.36 -14.31
N SER A 128 0.59 23.06 -15.11
CA SER A 128 0.45 22.64 -16.51
C SER A 128 1.32 21.40 -16.75
N PRO A 129 0.83 20.42 -17.55
CA PRO A 129 1.56 19.18 -17.78
C PRO A 129 2.83 19.44 -18.58
N ARG A 130 3.94 18.84 -18.15
CA ARG A 130 5.17 18.78 -18.92
C ARG A 130 5.01 17.76 -20.05
N PRO A 131 5.67 17.98 -21.21
CA PRO A 131 5.67 17.00 -22.29
C PRO A 131 6.15 15.63 -21.79
N ALA A 132 5.40 14.60 -22.13
CA ALA A 132 5.79 13.23 -21.80
C ALA A 132 6.97 12.79 -22.70
N PRO A 133 7.94 12.02 -22.19
CA PRO A 133 9.04 11.51 -22.99
C PRO A 133 8.54 10.63 -24.12
N GLY A 134 9.14 10.77 -25.30
CA GLY A 134 8.81 9.98 -26.47
C GLY A 134 9.27 8.53 -26.36
N ASN A 135 8.69 7.63 -27.16
CA ASN A 135 9.08 6.21 -27.13
C ASN A 135 10.55 5.99 -27.48
N VAL A 136 11.13 6.82 -28.36
CA VAL A 136 12.55 6.74 -28.73
C VAL A 136 13.44 7.18 -27.56
N GLU A 137 13.07 8.26 -26.89
CA GLU A 137 13.77 8.76 -25.71
C GLU A 137 13.76 7.71 -24.58
N LEU A 138 12.60 7.15 -24.27
CA LEU A 138 12.47 6.06 -23.30
C LEU A 138 13.32 4.83 -23.66
N ALA A 139 13.36 4.46 -24.93
CA ALA A 139 14.15 3.32 -25.37
C ALA A 139 15.67 3.60 -25.28
N THR A 140 16.10 4.83 -25.60
CA THR A 140 17.53 5.22 -25.51
C THR A 140 18.01 5.31 -24.07
N GLU A 141 17.22 5.88 -23.16
CA GLU A 141 17.52 5.92 -21.73
C GLU A 141 17.58 4.50 -21.14
N ALA A 142 16.61 3.65 -21.46
CA ALA A 142 16.61 2.27 -21.02
C ALA A 142 17.81 1.48 -21.56
N GLY A 143 18.23 1.73 -22.80
CA GLY A 143 19.44 1.16 -23.38
C GLY A 143 20.72 1.62 -22.65
N ALA A 144 20.80 2.89 -22.26
CA ALA A 144 21.90 3.40 -21.46
C ALA A 144 21.94 2.79 -20.05
N ASP A 145 20.80 2.64 -19.40
CA ASP A 145 20.67 2.01 -18.08
C ASP A 145 21.00 0.52 -18.11
N LEU A 146 20.63 -0.15 -19.19
CA LEU A 146 21.00 -1.56 -19.40
C LEU A 146 22.52 -1.76 -19.41
N VAL A 147 23.26 -0.83 -19.99
CA VAL A 147 24.73 -0.90 -20.02
C VAL A 147 25.34 -0.55 -18.65
N ARG A 148 24.73 0.36 -17.90
CA ARG A 148 25.23 0.85 -16.61
C ARG A 148 24.88 -0.02 -15.42
N SER A 149 23.77 -0.75 -15.47
CA SER A 149 23.23 -1.50 -14.34
C SER A 149 23.17 -3.01 -14.59
N PRO A 150 23.95 -3.83 -13.83
CA PRO A 150 23.84 -5.29 -13.89
C PRO A 150 22.44 -5.81 -13.57
N TYR A 151 21.71 -5.10 -12.73
CA TYR A 151 20.32 -5.45 -12.39
C TYR A 151 19.38 -5.33 -13.59
N GLU A 152 19.50 -4.27 -14.39
CA GLU A 152 18.69 -4.07 -15.59
C GLU A 152 19.07 -5.09 -16.69
N GLN A 153 20.34 -5.52 -16.75
CA GLN A 153 20.77 -6.61 -17.64
C GLN A 153 20.05 -7.93 -17.31
N VAL A 154 20.00 -8.31 -16.04
CA VAL A 154 19.29 -9.51 -15.59
C VAL A 154 17.79 -9.39 -15.85
N ARG A 155 17.22 -8.20 -15.68
CA ARG A 155 15.81 -7.95 -15.95
C ARG A 155 15.48 -8.05 -17.43
N ALA A 156 16.28 -7.43 -18.31
CA ALA A 156 16.09 -7.51 -19.75
C ALA A 156 16.23 -8.96 -20.26
N LEU A 157 17.20 -9.72 -19.71
CA LEU A 157 17.36 -11.14 -20.00
C LEU A 157 16.11 -11.94 -19.59
N ARG A 158 15.52 -11.65 -18.43
CA ARG A 158 14.26 -12.26 -17.97
C ARG A 158 13.06 -11.88 -18.84
N ALA A 159 13.02 -10.65 -19.35
CA ALA A 159 11.97 -10.21 -20.27
C ALA A 159 12.09 -10.89 -21.63
N ALA A 160 13.31 -11.07 -22.13
CA ALA A 160 13.60 -11.77 -23.38
C ALA A 160 13.35 -13.29 -23.31
N THR A 161 13.49 -13.88 -22.10
CA THR A 161 13.30 -15.33 -21.87
C THR A 161 11.93 -15.67 -21.28
N ARG A 162 10.86 -15.04 -21.71
CA ARG A 162 9.49 -15.40 -21.28
C ARG A 162 9.09 -16.85 -21.64
N VAL A 163 9.90 -17.83 -21.23
CA VAL A 163 9.58 -19.25 -21.26
C VAL A 163 9.45 -19.77 -19.84
N PRO A 164 8.28 -20.28 -19.42
CA PRO A 164 7.93 -20.48 -17.99
C PRO A 164 8.69 -21.59 -17.25
N ARG A 165 9.56 -22.35 -17.88
CA ARG A 165 10.19 -23.54 -17.27
C ARG A 165 11.70 -23.47 -16.96
N GLN A 166 12.41 -22.49 -17.47
CA GLN A 166 13.87 -22.39 -17.27
C GLN A 166 14.29 -21.38 -16.18
N ALA A 167 13.35 -20.64 -15.59
CA ALA A 167 13.64 -19.67 -14.54
C ALA A 167 14.03 -20.30 -13.19
N LEU A 168 13.78 -21.60 -13.01
CA LEU A 168 14.08 -22.32 -11.76
C LEU A 168 15.56 -22.67 -11.59
N ASP A 169 16.30 -22.87 -12.68
CA ASP A 169 17.70 -23.31 -12.61
C ASP A 169 18.66 -22.14 -12.39
N HIS A 170 18.36 -20.93 -12.86
CA HIS A 170 19.18 -19.75 -12.57
C HIS A 170 18.95 -19.16 -11.18
N LEU A 171 17.87 -19.52 -10.47
CA LEU A 171 17.68 -19.16 -9.07
C LEU A 171 18.69 -19.87 -8.15
N LYS A 172 19.25 -21.01 -8.57
CA LYS A 172 20.28 -21.72 -7.81
C LYS A 172 21.64 -21.04 -7.82
N GLU A 173 21.99 -20.34 -8.90
CA GLU A 173 23.27 -19.62 -8.99
C GLU A 173 23.27 -18.27 -8.23
N ILE A 174 22.10 -17.62 -8.13
CA ILE A 174 21.92 -16.42 -7.28
C ILE A 174 21.88 -16.81 -5.79
N GLY A 175 21.61 -18.08 -5.49
CA GLY A 175 21.53 -18.61 -4.11
C GLY A 175 22.82 -18.55 -3.31
N ALA A 176 23.98 -18.47 -3.93
CA ALA A 176 25.28 -18.44 -3.23
C ALA A 176 25.54 -17.08 -2.52
N GLY A 177 24.89 -15.99 -2.96
CA GLY A 177 24.96 -14.68 -2.27
C GLY A 177 23.88 -14.46 -1.21
N LEU A 178 22.91 -15.36 -1.14
CA LEU A 178 21.71 -15.25 -0.30
C LEU A 178 21.73 -16.16 0.94
N SER A 179 22.89 -16.66 1.33
CA SER A 179 23.02 -17.56 2.51
C SER A 179 22.53 -16.91 3.83
N SER A 180 22.50 -15.58 3.91
CA SER A 180 21.89 -14.85 5.04
C SER A 180 20.35 -14.85 5.02
N LEU A 181 19.74 -15.21 3.90
CA LEU A 181 18.28 -15.26 3.73
C LEU A 181 17.71 -16.69 3.83
N THR A 182 18.53 -17.69 4.14
CA THR A 182 18.06 -19.09 4.22
C THR A 182 17.01 -19.30 5.32
N GLY A 183 17.05 -18.53 6.39
CA GLY A 183 15.98 -18.48 7.40
C GLY A 183 14.65 -17.90 6.86
N VAL A 184 14.72 -17.00 5.88
CA VAL A 184 13.57 -16.37 5.24
C VAL A 184 12.89 -17.30 4.24
N LEU A 185 13.67 -18.20 3.62
CA LEU A 185 13.22 -19.14 2.58
C LEU A 185 12.78 -20.50 3.13
N SER A 186 12.80 -20.69 4.47
CA SER A 186 12.25 -21.92 5.04
C SER A 186 10.78 -22.04 4.64
N ALA A 187 10.41 -23.18 4.10
CA ALA A 187 9.08 -23.45 3.59
C ALA A 187 8.02 -23.10 4.65
N THR A 188 7.23 -22.10 4.38
CA THR A 188 6.09 -21.75 5.23
C THR A 188 5.13 -22.92 5.25
N PRO A 189 4.70 -23.41 6.42
CA PRO A 189 3.75 -24.50 6.50
C PRO A 189 2.49 -24.18 5.68
N LYS A 190 1.98 -25.18 4.97
CA LYS A 190 0.73 -25.04 4.21
C LYS A 190 -0.37 -24.58 5.15
N SER A 191 -1.05 -23.50 4.80
CA SER A 191 -2.14 -22.92 5.57
C SER A 191 -3.16 -22.31 4.63
N SER A 192 -4.41 -22.25 5.09
CA SER A 192 -5.48 -21.53 4.39
C SER A 192 -5.25 -20.02 4.33
N LEU A 193 -4.26 -19.50 5.05
CA LEU A 193 -3.83 -18.10 4.99
C LEU A 193 -3.00 -17.80 3.73
N ASN A 194 -2.38 -18.82 3.15
CA ASN A 194 -1.45 -18.72 2.01
C ASN A 194 -2.01 -19.51 0.81
N GLY A 195 -2.85 -18.87 0.02
CA GLY A 195 -3.42 -19.48 -1.17
C GLY A 195 -3.57 -18.45 -2.29
N PRO A 196 -3.92 -18.90 -3.51
CA PRO A 196 -4.26 -17.98 -4.57
C PRO A 196 -5.46 -17.13 -4.15
N ILE A 197 -5.35 -15.81 -4.37
CA ILE A 197 -6.41 -14.86 -4.09
C ILE A 197 -7.23 -14.60 -5.34
N GLY A 198 -8.57 -14.60 -5.20
CA GLY A 198 -9.50 -14.24 -6.27
C GLY A 198 -9.55 -12.71 -6.49
N PRO A 199 -10.36 -12.26 -7.46
CA PRO A 199 -10.53 -10.83 -7.76
C PRO A 199 -11.33 -10.08 -6.69
N HIS A 200 -12.10 -10.79 -5.90
CA HIS A 200 -12.99 -10.17 -4.89
C HIS A 200 -12.22 -9.79 -3.64
N ARG A 201 -12.67 -8.71 -2.99
CA ARG A 201 -12.16 -8.24 -1.70
C ARG A 201 -13.29 -8.22 -0.69
N ARG A 202 -12.94 -8.47 0.57
CA ARG A 202 -13.78 -8.19 1.73
C ARG A 202 -13.11 -7.13 2.57
N TYR A 203 -13.88 -6.23 3.11
CA TYR A 203 -13.39 -5.18 3.98
C TYR A 203 -14.10 -5.27 5.32
N VAL A 204 -13.32 -5.32 6.38
CA VAL A 204 -13.83 -5.38 7.75
C VAL A 204 -12.95 -4.53 8.64
N TRP A 205 -13.52 -3.96 9.66
CA TRP A 205 -12.79 -3.26 10.72
C TRP A 205 -13.39 -3.63 12.07
N THR A 206 -12.59 -3.38 13.09
CA THR A 206 -13.00 -3.40 14.49
C THR A 206 -12.33 -2.21 15.18
N SER A 207 -12.91 -1.79 16.27
CA SER A 207 -12.40 -0.68 17.07
C SER A 207 -12.15 -1.15 18.49
N VAL A 208 -11.11 -0.63 19.11
CA VAL A 208 -10.78 -0.83 20.51
C VAL A 208 -10.33 0.52 21.09
N SER A 209 -10.69 0.76 22.35
CA SER A 209 -10.29 1.96 23.04
C SER A 209 -8.76 1.98 23.25
N VAL A 210 -8.14 3.13 22.97
CA VAL A 210 -6.72 3.35 23.30
C VAL A 210 -6.46 3.20 24.80
N ASP A 211 -7.42 3.58 25.64
CA ASP A 211 -7.29 3.45 27.10
C ASP A 211 -7.35 2.01 27.54
N ASP A 212 -8.09 1.13 26.85
CA ASP A 212 -8.07 -0.31 27.13
C ASP A 212 -6.73 -0.92 26.75
N ILE A 213 -6.12 -0.52 25.62
CA ILE A 213 -4.76 -0.93 25.28
C ILE A 213 -3.77 -0.46 26.33
N LYS A 214 -3.88 0.78 26.83
CA LYS A 214 -3.02 1.30 27.90
C LYS A 214 -3.18 0.50 29.19
N LYS A 215 -4.40 0.12 29.57
CA LYS A 215 -4.68 -0.72 30.76
C LYS A 215 -4.00 -2.08 30.63
N VAL A 216 -4.17 -2.77 29.49
CA VAL A 216 -3.53 -4.06 29.23
C VAL A 216 -2.00 -3.93 29.31
N ARG A 217 -1.44 -2.93 28.66
CA ARG A 217 -0.01 -2.64 28.70
C ARG A 217 0.48 -2.34 30.12
N GLY A 218 -0.29 -1.60 30.92
CA GLY A 218 0.04 -1.29 32.30
C GLY A 218 0.05 -2.52 33.21
N ALA A 219 -0.80 -3.50 32.92
CA ALA A 219 -0.93 -4.72 33.70
C ALA A 219 0.11 -5.80 33.30
N LEU A 220 0.36 -5.96 31.98
CA LEU A 220 1.20 -7.05 31.45
C LEU A 220 2.57 -6.57 30.95
N GLY A 221 2.79 -5.26 30.87
CA GLY A 221 4.03 -4.70 30.31
C GLY A 221 4.01 -4.61 28.79
N GLY A 222 5.19 -4.39 28.20
CA GLY A 222 5.36 -4.29 26.76
C GLY A 222 5.03 -2.94 26.15
N SER A 223 5.03 -2.88 24.84
CA SER A 223 4.69 -1.69 24.02
C SER A 223 3.23 -1.72 23.56
N PHE A 224 2.77 -0.61 22.99
CA PHE A 224 1.46 -0.56 22.32
C PHE A 224 1.36 -1.61 21.20
N ASN A 225 2.42 -1.73 20.41
CA ASN A 225 2.48 -2.68 19.30
C ASN A 225 2.44 -4.15 19.77
N ASP A 226 2.99 -4.47 20.95
CA ASP A 226 2.92 -5.83 21.50
C ASP A 226 1.47 -6.22 21.80
N VAL A 227 0.67 -5.32 22.36
CA VAL A 227 -0.75 -5.57 22.61
C VAL A 227 -1.51 -5.77 21.28
N VAL A 228 -1.19 -4.98 20.25
CA VAL A 228 -1.78 -5.14 18.91
C VAL A 228 -1.40 -6.49 18.32
N LEU A 229 -0.12 -6.86 18.35
CA LEU A 229 0.36 -8.15 17.83
C LEU A 229 -0.22 -9.34 18.57
N ALA A 230 -0.35 -9.27 19.89
CA ALA A 230 -1.01 -10.29 20.69
C ALA A 230 -2.48 -10.46 20.30
N THR A 231 -3.20 -9.34 20.08
CA THR A 231 -4.59 -9.36 19.62
C THR A 231 -4.71 -10.02 18.24
N VAL A 232 -3.83 -9.66 17.30
CA VAL A 232 -3.76 -10.25 15.96
C VAL A 232 -3.45 -11.75 16.03
N THR A 233 -2.50 -12.15 16.88
CA THR A 233 -2.14 -13.56 17.12
C THR A 233 -3.34 -14.38 17.59
N ARG A 234 -4.11 -13.86 18.54
CA ARG A 234 -5.35 -14.49 18.99
C ARG A 234 -6.40 -14.57 17.88
N GLY A 235 -6.51 -13.55 17.05
CA GLY A 235 -7.37 -13.55 15.87
C GLY A 235 -6.99 -14.66 14.88
N PHE A 236 -5.71 -14.82 14.57
CA PHE A 236 -5.23 -15.92 13.72
C PHE A 236 -5.52 -17.30 14.35
N ARG A 237 -5.27 -17.46 15.65
CA ARG A 237 -5.62 -18.70 16.35
C ARG A 237 -7.10 -19.04 16.19
N ALA A 238 -7.99 -18.09 16.43
CA ALA A 238 -9.43 -18.29 16.32
C ALA A 238 -9.82 -18.65 14.87
N LEU A 239 -9.24 -17.97 13.88
CA LEU A 239 -9.49 -18.23 12.47
C LEU A 239 -9.02 -19.63 12.05
N LEU A 240 -7.81 -20.06 12.44
CA LEU A 240 -7.30 -21.39 12.13
C LEU A 240 -8.19 -22.47 12.75
N ARG A 241 -8.58 -22.32 14.02
CA ARG A 241 -9.52 -23.25 14.68
C ARG A 241 -10.86 -23.32 13.96
N SER A 242 -11.43 -22.19 13.54
CA SER A 242 -12.72 -22.17 12.83
C SER A 242 -12.65 -22.86 11.46
N ARG A 243 -11.45 -23.02 10.90
CA ARG A 243 -11.18 -23.73 9.64
C ARG A 243 -10.75 -25.18 9.84
N GLY A 244 -10.73 -25.69 11.09
CA GLY A 244 -10.26 -27.03 11.40
C GLY A 244 -8.75 -27.23 11.25
N GLU A 245 -7.97 -26.15 11.21
CA GLU A 245 -6.52 -26.22 11.10
C GLU A 245 -5.86 -26.31 12.48
N SER A 246 -4.70 -27.01 12.54
CA SER A 246 -3.90 -27.06 13.75
C SER A 246 -3.38 -25.69 14.14
N THR A 247 -3.42 -25.39 15.43
CA THR A 247 -2.77 -24.20 16.02
C THR A 247 -1.43 -24.53 16.68
N ASP A 248 -0.96 -25.80 16.61
CA ASP A 248 0.37 -26.18 17.13
C ASP A 248 1.47 -25.75 16.16
N ARG A 249 1.62 -24.44 16.01
CA ARG A 249 2.59 -23.79 15.11
C ARG A 249 2.72 -22.31 15.40
N VAL A 250 3.71 -21.68 14.79
CA VAL A 250 3.78 -20.22 14.67
C VAL A 250 3.25 -19.76 13.33
N VAL A 251 2.64 -18.58 13.28
CA VAL A 251 2.32 -17.87 12.04
C VAL A 251 3.39 -16.82 11.82
N ARG A 252 4.18 -17.00 10.76
CA ARG A 252 5.18 -16.01 10.36
C ARG A 252 4.51 -14.89 9.58
N THR A 253 4.71 -13.64 10.00
CA THR A 253 4.19 -12.46 9.34
C THR A 253 5.29 -11.46 9.04
N LEU A 254 5.10 -10.64 8.01
CA LEU A 254 5.97 -9.53 7.68
C LEU A 254 5.40 -8.26 8.31
N VAL A 255 6.18 -7.64 9.17
CA VAL A 255 5.81 -6.37 9.82
C VAL A 255 6.66 -5.26 9.23
N PRO A 256 6.06 -4.28 8.56
CA PRO A 256 6.81 -3.11 8.08
C PRO A 256 7.27 -2.26 9.27
N VAL A 257 8.52 -1.79 9.19
CA VAL A 257 9.14 -0.93 10.20
C VAL A 257 9.63 0.32 9.51
N SER A 258 9.21 1.49 10.00
CA SER A 258 9.76 2.76 9.53
C SER A 258 11.21 2.90 10.00
N ILE A 259 12.12 3.16 9.08
CA ILE A 259 13.54 3.44 9.37
C ILE A 259 13.86 4.93 9.33
N ARG A 260 12.83 5.80 9.25
CA ARG A 260 13.03 7.25 9.33
C ARG A 260 13.44 7.63 10.74
N PRO A 261 14.48 8.48 10.92
CA PRO A 261 14.77 9.06 12.22
C PRO A 261 13.53 9.77 12.75
N ARG A 262 13.21 9.59 14.02
CA ARG A 262 12.25 10.46 14.71
C ARG A 262 13.00 11.73 15.05
N ASP A 263 12.94 12.74 14.19
CA ASP A 263 13.32 14.09 14.60
C ASP A 263 12.18 14.64 15.48
N ASP A 264 12.51 14.83 16.74
CA ASP A 264 11.64 15.44 17.72
C ASP A 264 11.40 16.91 17.31
N GLY A 265 10.33 17.18 16.56
CA GLY A 265 9.74 18.51 16.48
C GLY A 265 9.84 19.31 15.18
N GLU A 266 10.50 18.85 14.13
CA GLU A 266 10.40 19.47 12.81
C GLU A 266 9.62 18.57 11.85
N MET A 267 8.48 19.07 11.33
CA MET A 267 7.90 18.54 10.12
C MET A 267 8.99 18.63 9.04
N ALA A 268 9.55 17.49 8.67
CA ALA A 268 10.53 17.43 7.59
C ALA A 268 9.86 17.99 6.33
N THR A 269 10.19 19.22 6.00
CA THR A 269 10.06 19.77 4.65
C THR A 269 11.09 18.99 3.81
N GLY A 270 10.74 17.73 3.53
CA GLY A 270 11.56 16.86 2.70
C GLY A 270 11.53 17.39 1.28
N ASP A 271 12.65 17.41 0.67
CA ASP A 271 12.99 17.62 -0.74
C ASP A 271 12.13 16.77 -1.70
N GLY A 272 10.83 16.72 -1.59
CA GLY A 272 9.90 16.16 -2.59
C GLY A 272 10.15 14.73 -3.12
N THR A 273 11.24 14.07 -2.75
CA THR A 273 11.52 12.68 -3.10
C THR A 273 10.88 11.74 -2.09
N MET A 274 9.74 11.15 -2.44
CA MET A 274 9.13 10.06 -1.68
C MET A 274 10.00 8.80 -1.82
N GLU A 275 11.15 8.77 -1.15
CA GLU A 275 11.97 7.56 -1.09
C GLU A 275 11.30 6.53 -0.17
N ASN A 276 11.20 5.31 -0.65
CA ASN A 276 10.71 4.17 0.11
C ASN A 276 11.72 3.79 1.22
N LYS A 277 11.56 4.39 2.42
CA LYS A 277 12.42 4.16 3.60
C LYS A 277 11.72 3.23 4.60
N VAL A 278 11.20 2.11 4.12
CA VAL A 278 10.58 1.08 4.94
C VAL A 278 11.46 -0.15 4.95
N SER A 279 11.83 -0.61 6.13
CA SER A 279 12.36 -1.95 6.36
C SER A 279 11.22 -2.88 6.75
N ALA A 280 11.45 -4.17 6.64
CA ALA A 280 10.48 -5.17 7.07
C ALA A 280 11.17 -6.19 7.95
N MET A 281 10.54 -6.53 9.05
CA MET A 281 11.00 -7.61 9.93
C MET A 281 10.00 -8.76 9.93
N PHE A 282 10.52 -9.97 10.06
CA PHE A 282 9.66 -11.13 10.28
C PHE A 282 9.34 -11.24 11.76
N ALA A 283 8.06 -11.30 12.07
CA ALA A 283 7.57 -11.63 13.39
C ALA A 283 6.93 -13.02 13.38
N GLU A 284 7.23 -13.80 14.40
CA GLU A 284 6.65 -15.13 14.62
C GLU A 284 5.55 -15.03 15.65
N LEU A 285 4.30 -15.17 15.20
CA LEU A 285 3.12 -15.08 16.04
C LEU A 285 2.83 -16.46 16.64
N PRO A 286 2.93 -16.64 17.97
CA PRO A 286 2.80 -17.93 18.64
C PRO A 286 1.33 -18.33 18.82
N VAL A 287 0.66 -18.71 17.71
CA VAL A 287 -0.77 -19.09 17.74
C VAL A 287 -1.06 -20.38 18.54
N MET A 288 -0.01 -21.11 19.00
CA MET A 288 -0.13 -22.25 19.89
C MET A 288 -0.50 -21.83 21.31
N LEU A 289 -0.17 -20.64 21.75
CA LEU A 289 -0.45 -20.20 23.11
C LEU A 289 -1.95 -19.99 23.35
N GLU A 290 -2.47 -20.53 24.44
CA GLU A 290 -3.88 -20.39 24.82
C GLU A 290 -4.12 -19.10 25.59
N ASP A 291 -3.16 -18.76 26.43
CA ASP A 291 -3.14 -17.54 27.24
C ASP A 291 -2.08 -16.59 26.68
N PRO A 292 -2.41 -15.31 26.45
CA PRO A 292 -1.46 -14.31 26.02
C PRO A 292 -0.56 -13.76 27.14
N GLY A 293 -0.65 -14.33 28.37
CA GLY A 293 0.09 -13.93 29.59
C GLY A 293 1.59 -13.91 29.47
#